data_73722091697756cf4a0759eab0f4ede2
#
_entry.id   73722091697756cf4a0759eab0f4ede2
#
_cell.length_a   1.000
_cell.length_b   1.000
_cell.length_c   1.000
_cell.angle_alpha   90.00
_cell.angle_beta   90.00
_cell.angle_gamma   90.00
#
_symmetry.space_group_name_H-M   'P 1'
#
loop_
_entity.id
_entity.type
_entity.pdbx_description
1 polymer ?
#
loop_
_entity_poly.entity_id
_entity_poly.type
_entity_poly.pdbx_seq_one_letter_code
_entity_poly.pdbx_strand_id
1 'polypeptide(L)'
;KNVRTLADLKKFSVGQGVGWDDVKLYEANGISVVEAKYSNLFRMLHYQRFDLFPRGINEIFTEFEKESAQNPDRVIDENILIHYPWPYYFFVSKNNQALHKRLESGLKKMLKDGSFDAIFWKYNGKAIEAVNFKNRRIIEIQNYLLPKATPLHHSSLWFHPKMK
;
A
#
# COMPACT_ATOMS: atom_id res chain seq x y z
N LYS A 1 5.98 18.77 -11.44
CA LYS A 1 7.24 18.04 -11.78
C LYS A 1 6.85 16.65 -12.29
N ASN A 2 7.44 16.22 -13.41
CA ASN A 2 7.08 14.95 -14.05
C ASN A 2 7.91 13.81 -13.42
N VAL A 3 7.32 13.04 -12.51
CA VAL A 3 7.95 11.87 -11.86
C VAL A 3 7.77 10.66 -12.78
N ARG A 4 8.86 10.08 -13.25
CA ARG A 4 8.84 8.94 -14.21
C ARG A 4 9.53 7.69 -13.68
N THR A 5 10.46 7.85 -12.78
CA THR A 5 11.34 6.79 -12.29
C THR A 5 11.47 6.85 -10.76
N LEU A 6 12.03 5.80 -10.16
CA LEU A 6 12.41 5.84 -8.76
C LEU A 6 13.43 6.96 -8.48
N ALA A 7 14.34 7.22 -9.40
CA ALA A 7 15.32 8.33 -9.27
C ALA A 7 14.63 9.71 -9.20
N ASP A 8 13.50 9.88 -9.91
CA ASP A 8 12.72 11.10 -9.80
C ASP A 8 11.95 11.17 -8.49
N LEU A 9 11.39 10.03 -8.04
CA LEU A 9 10.65 9.95 -6.77
C LEU A 9 11.56 10.28 -5.56
N LYS A 10 12.82 9.87 -5.59
CA LYS A 10 13.83 10.18 -4.56
C LYS A 10 14.11 11.66 -4.34
N LYS A 11 13.69 12.52 -5.27
CA LYS A 11 13.83 13.98 -5.14
C LYS A 11 12.76 14.61 -4.24
N PHE A 12 11.81 13.79 -3.76
CA PHE A 12 10.70 14.19 -2.91
C PHE A 12 10.80 13.49 -1.56
N SER A 13 10.34 14.19 -0.53
CA SER A 13 10.14 13.62 0.79
C SER A 13 8.73 13.06 0.95
N VAL A 14 8.59 11.96 1.70
CA VAL A 14 7.32 11.35 2.00
C VAL A 14 6.99 11.48 3.49
N GLY A 15 5.73 11.76 3.83
CA GLY A 15 5.22 11.70 5.19
C GLY A 15 4.79 10.29 5.54
N GLN A 16 5.13 9.82 6.75
CA GLN A 16 4.72 8.51 7.28
C GLN A 16 4.40 8.57 8.77
N GLY A 17 3.54 7.67 9.23
CA GLY A 17 3.21 7.55 10.64
C GLY A 17 4.39 7.00 11.46
N VAL A 18 4.64 7.58 12.64
CA VAL A 18 5.64 7.06 13.57
C VAL A 18 5.37 5.58 13.86
N GLY A 19 6.40 4.76 13.68
CA GLY A 19 6.32 3.32 13.90
C GLY A 19 5.69 2.50 12.79
N TRP A 20 5.36 3.10 11.66
CA TRP A 20 4.94 2.35 10.48
C TRP A 20 6.14 1.71 9.79
N ASP A 21 6.01 0.45 9.41
CA ASP A 21 7.10 -0.26 8.73
C ASP A 21 7.41 0.32 7.34
N ASP A 22 6.46 1.03 6.71
CA ASP A 22 6.67 1.78 5.47
C ASP A 22 7.82 2.79 5.58
N VAL A 23 8.11 3.34 6.75
CA VAL A 23 9.27 4.21 6.99
C VAL A 23 10.54 3.52 6.53
N LYS A 24 10.83 2.34 7.09
CA LYS A 24 12.03 1.56 6.75
C LYS A 24 12.06 1.14 5.28
N LEU A 25 10.88 0.86 4.71
CA LEU A 25 10.77 0.48 3.30
C LEU A 25 11.17 1.65 2.39
N TYR A 26 10.64 2.84 2.63
CA TYR A 26 10.98 4.03 1.82
C TYR A 26 12.45 4.40 1.98
N GLU A 27 12.97 4.43 3.20
CA GLU A 27 14.38 4.72 3.48
C GLU A 27 15.33 3.72 2.81
N ALA A 28 15.02 2.41 2.86
CA ALA A 28 15.81 1.38 2.19
C ALA A 28 15.82 1.51 0.65
N ASN A 29 14.82 2.18 0.09
CA ASN A 29 14.79 2.54 -1.33
C ASN A 29 15.41 3.93 -1.60
N GLY A 30 15.99 4.59 -0.62
CA GLY A 30 16.65 5.90 -0.72
C GLY A 30 15.67 7.06 -0.88
N ILE A 31 14.46 6.93 -0.37
CA ILE A 31 13.44 7.99 -0.33
C ILE A 31 13.47 8.63 1.07
N SER A 32 13.52 9.96 1.12
CA SER A 32 13.51 10.69 2.40
C SER A 32 12.16 10.60 3.08
N VAL A 33 12.14 10.29 4.38
CA VAL A 33 10.91 10.15 5.16
C VAL A 33 10.85 11.20 6.27
N VAL A 34 9.66 11.78 6.47
CA VAL A 34 9.31 12.63 7.60
C VAL A 34 8.26 11.91 8.43
N GLU A 35 8.64 11.54 9.66
CA GLU A 35 7.73 10.84 10.56
C GLU A 35 6.94 11.80 11.45
N ALA A 36 5.65 11.50 11.64
CA ALA A 36 4.81 12.21 12.60
C ALA A 36 3.65 11.32 13.07
N LYS A 37 2.95 11.77 14.12
CA LYS A 37 1.65 11.17 14.47
C LYS A 37 0.67 11.32 13.30
N TYR A 38 -0.08 10.27 13.00
CA TYR A 38 -1.05 10.24 11.89
C TYR A 38 -1.95 11.49 11.86
N SER A 39 -2.48 11.91 13.00
CA SER A 39 -3.33 13.09 13.11
C SER A 39 -2.68 14.41 12.68
N ASN A 40 -1.35 14.47 12.61
CA ASN A 40 -0.61 15.65 12.21
C ASN A 40 -0.21 15.64 10.73
N LEU A 41 -0.16 14.47 10.09
CA LEU A 41 0.41 14.31 8.75
C LEU A 41 -0.35 15.14 7.70
N PHE A 42 -1.67 15.17 7.75
CA PHE A 42 -2.45 15.97 6.80
C PHE A 42 -2.17 17.48 6.94
N ARG A 43 -2.06 17.97 8.16
CA ARG A 43 -1.69 19.36 8.41
C ARG A 43 -0.26 19.66 7.99
N MET A 44 0.67 18.73 8.24
CA MET A 44 2.07 18.87 7.84
C MET A 44 2.23 18.88 6.32
N LEU A 45 1.46 18.08 5.58
CA LEU A 45 1.39 18.14 4.12
C LEU A 45 0.91 19.52 3.65
N HIS A 46 -0.13 20.07 4.24
CA HIS A 46 -0.63 21.42 3.92
C HIS A 46 0.45 22.49 4.11
N TYR A 47 1.24 22.41 5.19
CA TYR A 47 2.35 23.32 5.45
C TYR A 47 3.66 22.92 4.72
N GLN A 48 3.59 22.02 3.74
CA GLN A 48 4.74 21.59 2.93
C GLN A 48 5.95 21.12 3.75
N ARG A 49 5.69 20.42 4.88
CA ARG A 49 6.76 19.84 5.71
C ARG A 49 7.34 18.58 5.09
N PHE A 50 6.65 18.01 4.14
CA PHE A 50 7.07 16.96 3.20
C PHE A 50 6.24 17.11 1.91
N ASP A 51 6.70 16.47 0.83
CA ASP A 51 6.13 16.67 -0.50
C ASP A 51 4.94 15.76 -0.81
N LEU A 52 4.99 14.51 -0.37
CA LEU A 52 4.02 13.46 -0.73
C LEU A 52 3.57 12.71 0.52
N PHE A 53 2.29 12.33 0.55
CA PHE A 53 1.75 11.45 1.59
C PHE A 53 1.19 10.18 0.93
N PRO A 54 2.01 9.12 0.78
CA PRO A 54 1.56 7.85 0.23
C PRO A 54 0.55 7.16 1.15
N ARG A 55 -0.57 6.71 0.56
CA ARG A 55 -1.62 5.97 1.25
C ARG A 55 -2.01 4.74 0.45
N GLY A 56 -2.49 3.71 1.14
CA GLY A 56 -3.05 2.54 0.47
C GLY A 56 -4.26 2.89 -0.40
N ILE A 57 -4.42 2.22 -1.53
CA ILE A 57 -5.54 2.46 -2.45
C ILE A 57 -6.91 2.20 -1.80
N ASN A 58 -6.96 1.35 -0.78
CA ASN A 58 -8.14 1.07 0.03
C ASN A 58 -8.43 2.11 1.11
N GLU A 59 -7.55 3.07 1.33
CA GLU A 59 -7.62 4.09 2.38
C GLU A 59 -7.79 5.50 1.81
N ILE A 60 -7.04 5.82 0.76
CA ILE A 60 -6.83 7.18 0.28
C ILE A 60 -8.12 7.93 -0.04
N PHE A 61 -9.10 7.29 -0.68
CA PHE A 61 -10.33 7.97 -1.08
C PHE A 61 -11.18 8.37 0.13
N THR A 62 -11.36 7.46 1.09
CA THR A 62 -12.13 7.75 2.31
C THR A 62 -11.42 8.79 3.20
N GLU A 63 -10.10 8.71 3.28
CA GLU A 63 -9.31 9.71 4.02
C GLU A 63 -9.38 11.08 3.36
N PHE A 64 -9.25 11.13 2.03
CA PHE A 64 -9.34 12.36 1.28
C PHE A 64 -10.70 13.05 1.46
N GLU A 65 -11.81 12.31 1.38
CA GLU A 65 -13.15 12.85 1.61
C GLU A 65 -13.29 13.49 3.01
N LYS A 66 -12.81 12.82 4.05
CA LYS A 66 -12.88 13.32 5.42
C LYS A 66 -12.04 14.57 5.65
N GLU A 67 -10.88 14.63 5.01
CA GLU A 67 -9.88 15.65 5.27
C GLU A 67 -9.98 16.84 4.30
N SER A 68 -10.64 16.69 3.15
CA SER A 68 -10.74 17.72 2.11
C SER A 68 -11.47 18.98 2.58
N ALA A 69 -12.46 18.84 3.46
CA ALA A 69 -13.19 19.97 4.01
C ALA A 69 -12.30 20.95 4.80
N GLN A 70 -11.25 20.43 5.44
CA GLN A 70 -10.32 21.25 6.25
C GLN A 70 -9.10 21.74 5.46
N ASN A 71 -8.83 21.13 4.31
CA ASN A 71 -7.63 21.41 3.52
C ASN A 71 -7.92 21.25 2.02
N PRO A 72 -8.56 22.24 1.41
CA PRO A 72 -9.06 22.16 0.03
C PRO A 72 -7.96 22.12 -1.04
N ASP A 73 -6.73 22.52 -0.71
CA ASP A 73 -5.62 22.61 -1.67
C ASP A 73 -4.92 21.24 -1.93
N ARG A 74 -5.39 20.19 -1.27
CA ARG A 74 -4.84 18.85 -1.47
C ARG A 74 -5.47 18.16 -2.67
N VAL A 75 -4.68 17.34 -3.33
CA VAL A 75 -5.12 16.54 -4.47
C VAL A 75 -4.60 15.12 -4.32
N ILE A 76 -5.36 14.16 -4.83
CA ILE A 76 -4.82 12.82 -5.09
C ILE A 76 -4.08 12.90 -6.42
N ASP A 77 -2.76 12.60 -6.43
CA ASP A 77 -1.99 12.55 -7.67
C ASP A 77 -2.56 11.47 -8.60
N GLU A 78 -2.82 11.81 -9.84
CA GLU A 78 -3.41 10.92 -10.84
C GLU A 78 -2.38 10.33 -11.81
N ASN A 79 -1.10 10.69 -11.69
CA ASN A 79 -0.06 10.35 -12.65
C ASN A 79 0.82 9.19 -12.21
N ILE A 80 1.05 9.04 -10.90
CA ILE A 80 1.95 8.03 -10.35
C ILE A 80 1.24 7.12 -9.35
N LEU A 81 1.80 5.91 -9.22
CA LEU A 81 1.45 4.93 -8.20
C LEU A 81 2.74 4.25 -7.75
N ILE A 82 2.96 4.17 -6.45
CA ILE A 82 4.07 3.42 -5.88
C ILE A 82 3.57 2.00 -5.61
N HIS A 83 4.27 1.01 -6.14
CA HIS A 83 3.91 -0.40 -5.94
C HIS A 83 5.06 -1.18 -5.30
N TYR A 84 4.71 -1.98 -4.32
CA TYR A 84 5.61 -2.92 -3.63
C TYR A 84 4.80 -4.06 -3.02
N PRO A 85 5.37 -5.27 -2.91
CA PRO A 85 4.69 -6.38 -2.28
C PRO A 85 4.55 -6.11 -0.77
N TRP A 86 3.30 -6.15 -0.29
CA TRP A 86 2.95 -5.94 1.11
C TRP A 86 1.94 -7.00 1.55
N PRO A 87 2.39 -8.14 2.14
CA PRO A 87 1.52 -9.23 2.51
C PRO A 87 0.74 -8.93 3.80
N TYR A 88 -0.50 -9.41 3.85
CA TYR A 88 -1.29 -9.47 5.06
C TYR A 88 -1.30 -10.89 5.59
N TYR A 89 -0.99 -11.08 6.88
CA TYR A 89 -0.92 -12.37 7.53
C TYR A 89 -1.92 -12.51 8.66
N PHE A 90 -2.45 -13.72 8.84
CA PHE A 90 -3.10 -14.10 10.08
C PHE A 90 -2.05 -14.52 11.11
N PHE A 91 -2.06 -13.90 12.27
CA PHE A 91 -1.20 -14.28 13.38
C PHE A 91 -1.98 -15.11 14.37
N VAL A 92 -1.45 -16.28 14.73
CA VAL A 92 -2.02 -17.20 15.72
C VAL A 92 -0.97 -17.53 16.78
N SER A 93 -1.43 -17.91 17.98
CA SER A 93 -0.50 -18.38 19.00
C SER A 93 0.32 -19.56 18.49
N LYS A 94 1.63 -19.55 18.74
CA LYS A 94 2.56 -20.62 18.38
C LYS A 94 2.10 -21.99 18.89
N ASN A 95 1.41 -22.02 20.01
CA ASN A 95 0.89 -23.25 20.63
C ASN A 95 -0.46 -23.69 20.04
N ASN A 96 -1.13 -22.87 19.21
CA ASN A 96 -2.42 -23.22 18.62
C ASN A 96 -2.25 -23.76 17.20
N GLN A 97 -1.61 -24.91 17.09
CA GLN A 97 -1.36 -25.57 15.81
C GLN A 97 -2.66 -26.01 15.09
N ALA A 98 -3.72 -26.30 15.84
CA ALA A 98 -5.01 -26.67 15.28
C ALA A 98 -5.62 -25.49 14.49
N LEU A 99 -5.61 -24.28 15.06
CA LEU A 99 -6.10 -23.08 14.41
C LEU A 99 -5.24 -22.71 13.19
N HIS A 100 -3.90 -22.81 13.33
CA HIS A 100 -2.98 -22.58 12.21
C HIS A 100 -3.32 -23.47 11.01
N LYS A 101 -3.41 -24.77 11.21
CA LYS A 101 -3.75 -25.74 10.14
C LYS A 101 -5.13 -25.47 9.54
N ARG A 102 -6.11 -25.09 10.36
CA ARG A 102 -7.47 -24.79 9.90
C ARG A 102 -7.48 -23.55 8.99
N LEU A 103 -6.79 -22.47 9.38
CA LEU A 103 -6.68 -21.25 8.58
C LEU A 103 -5.93 -21.50 7.26
N GLU A 104 -4.79 -22.18 7.32
CA GLU A 104 -4.01 -22.51 6.14
C GLU A 104 -4.80 -23.34 5.14
N SER A 105 -5.46 -24.40 5.62
CA SER A 105 -6.29 -25.28 4.81
C SER A 105 -7.49 -24.53 4.21
N GLY A 106 -8.14 -23.67 5.01
CA GLY A 106 -9.25 -22.84 4.55
C GLY A 106 -8.85 -21.88 3.45
N LEU A 107 -7.74 -21.13 3.63
CA LEU A 107 -7.22 -20.20 2.62
C LEU A 107 -6.81 -20.90 1.32
N LYS A 108 -6.13 -22.07 1.42
CA LYS A 108 -5.80 -22.87 0.25
C LYS A 108 -7.04 -23.32 -0.53
N LYS A 109 -8.11 -23.70 0.19
CA LYS A 109 -9.39 -24.04 -0.43
C LYS A 109 -10.02 -22.83 -1.13
N MET A 110 -10.06 -21.68 -0.47
CA MET A 110 -10.60 -20.44 -1.04
C MET A 110 -9.86 -19.99 -2.29
N LEU A 111 -8.53 -20.13 -2.33
CA LEU A 111 -7.74 -19.84 -3.54
C LEU A 111 -8.07 -20.80 -4.68
N LYS A 112 -8.37 -22.08 -4.37
CA LYS A 112 -8.69 -23.10 -5.36
C LYS A 112 -10.11 -22.96 -5.94
N ASP A 113 -11.09 -22.61 -5.10
CA ASP A 113 -12.51 -22.53 -5.50
C ASP A 113 -12.94 -21.13 -5.96
N GLY A 114 -12.03 -20.14 -5.95
CA GLY A 114 -12.27 -18.76 -6.37
C GLY A 114 -12.99 -17.88 -5.34
N SER A 115 -13.37 -18.41 -4.18
CA SER A 115 -14.06 -17.62 -3.15
C SER A 115 -13.16 -16.54 -2.53
N PHE A 116 -11.84 -16.72 -2.55
CA PHE A 116 -10.90 -15.69 -2.14
C PHE A 116 -10.98 -14.47 -3.07
N ASP A 117 -10.94 -14.69 -4.38
CA ASP A 117 -11.04 -13.62 -5.37
C ASP A 117 -12.39 -12.89 -5.28
N ALA A 118 -13.48 -13.63 -5.11
CA ALA A 118 -14.80 -13.03 -4.93
C ALA A 118 -14.85 -12.08 -3.73
N ILE A 119 -14.28 -12.47 -2.59
CA ILE A 119 -14.18 -11.62 -1.40
C ILE A 119 -13.24 -10.44 -1.65
N PHE A 120 -12.08 -10.68 -2.23
CA PHE A 120 -11.10 -9.63 -2.55
C PHE A 120 -11.75 -8.52 -3.40
N TRP A 121 -12.40 -8.89 -4.50
CA TRP A 121 -13.05 -7.93 -5.39
C TRP A 121 -14.28 -7.25 -4.77
N LYS A 122 -15.02 -7.96 -3.93
CA LYS A 122 -16.15 -7.36 -3.18
C LYS A 122 -15.70 -6.17 -2.32
N TYR A 123 -14.54 -6.28 -1.66
CA TYR A 123 -14.09 -5.25 -0.73
C TYR A 123 -13.11 -4.23 -1.34
N ASN A 124 -12.36 -4.61 -2.36
CA ASN A 124 -11.33 -3.75 -2.95
C ASN A 124 -11.68 -3.25 -4.36
N GLY A 125 -12.64 -3.85 -5.04
CA GLY A 125 -12.94 -3.58 -6.45
C GLY A 125 -13.19 -2.10 -6.74
N LYS A 126 -14.04 -1.44 -5.96
CA LYS A 126 -14.34 -0.01 -6.14
C LYS A 126 -13.09 0.89 -6.02
N ALA A 127 -12.24 0.62 -5.03
CA ALA A 127 -11.01 1.38 -4.84
C ALA A 127 -10.02 1.13 -5.99
N ILE A 128 -9.89 -0.13 -6.43
CA ILE A 128 -9.06 -0.52 -7.56
C ILE A 128 -9.51 0.16 -8.86
N GLU A 129 -10.81 0.21 -9.11
CA GLU A 129 -11.39 0.91 -10.28
C GLU A 129 -11.13 2.42 -10.22
N ALA A 130 -11.36 3.04 -9.05
CA ALA A 130 -11.15 4.47 -8.84
C ALA A 130 -9.69 4.91 -9.04
N VAL A 131 -8.72 4.03 -8.75
CA VAL A 131 -7.29 4.32 -8.97
C VAL A 131 -6.94 4.50 -10.43
N ASN A 132 -7.67 3.89 -11.36
CA ASN A 132 -7.45 4.02 -12.80
C ASN A 132 -5.99 3.70 -13.21
N PHE A 133 -5.52 2.51 -12.92
CA PHE A 133 -4.14 2.05 -13.17
C PHE A 133 -3.63 2.28 -14.59
N LYS A 134 -4.53 2.22 -15.60
CA LYS A 134 -4.16 2.39 -17.02
C LYS A 134 -3.55 3.75 -17.33
N ASN A 135 -3.95 4.77 -16.58
CA ASN A 135 -3.52 6.14 -16.78
C ASN A 135 -2.39 6.56 -15.84
N ARG A 136 -1.96 5.68 -14.94
CA ARG A 136 -0.89 5.97 -13.97
C ARG A 136 0.40 5.27 -14.32
N ARG A 137 1.49 5.94 -14.07
CA ARG A 137 2.82 5.34 -14.08
C ARG A 137 3.07 4.60 -12.77
N ILE A 138 3.33 3.32 -12.87
CA ILE A 138 3.65 2.49 -11.71
C ILE A 138 5.16 2.57 -11.49
N ILE A 139 5.56 3.01 -10.29
CA ILE A 139 6.95 3.02 -9.82
C ILE A 139 7.10 1.85 -8.85
N GLU A 140 7.80 0.82 -9.30
CA GLU A 140 8.11 -0.34 -8.47
C GLU A 140 9.23 -0.01 -7.50
N ILE A 141 9.03 -0.31 -6.20
CA ILE A 141 10.08 -0.26 -5.18
C ILE A 141 10.19 -1.61 -4.48
N GLN A 142 11.35 -1.90 -3.91
CA GLN A 142 11.61 -3.18 -3.28
C GLN A 142 11.23 -3.17 -1.82
N ASN A 143 10.61 -4.26 -1.35
CA ASN A 143 10.37 -4.47 0.07
C ASN A 143 11.43 -5.41 0.65
N TYR A 144 12.49 -4.83 1.20
CA TYR A 144 13.61 -5.55 1.81
C TYR A 144 13.27 -6.12 3.21
N LEU A 145 12.10 -5.77 3.76
CA LEU A 145 11.66 -6.24 5.08
C LEU A 145 11.01 -7.63 5.01
N LEU A 146 10.71 -8.10 3.81
CA LEU A 146 10.05 -9.38 3.63
C LEU A 146 10.95 -10.56 4.05
N PRO A 147 10.41 -11.52 4.82
CA PRO A 147 11.10 -12.78 5.06
C PRO A 147 11.48 -13.49 3.75
N LYS A 148 12.64 -14.16 3.72
CA LYS A 148 13.09 -14.94 2.55
C LYS A 148 12.08 -16.00 2.10
N ALA A 149 11.26 -16.51 3.03
CA ALA A 149 10.21 -17.49 2.76
C ALA A 149 8.94 -16.90 2.15
N THR A 150 8.85 -15.57 1.97
CA THR A 150 7.67 -14.94 1.38
C THR A 150 7.50 -15.43 -0.06
N PRO A 151 6.32 -16.00 -0.42
CA PRO A 151 6.12 -16.66 -1.71
C PRO A 151 5.84 -15.66 -2.84
N LEU A 152 6.81 -14.79 -3.16
CA LEU A 152 6.68 -13.74 -4.19
C LEU A 152 6.44 -14.32 -5.60
N HIS A 153 6.87 -15.56 -5.85
CA HIS A 153 6.69 -16.24 -7.13
C HIS A 153 5.30 -16.86 -7.34
N HIS A 154 4.46 -16.90 -6.32
CA HIS A 154 3.08 -17.39 -6.41
C HIS A 154 2.13 -16.25 -6.82
N SER A 155 1.96 -16.02 -8.12
CA SER A 155 1.15 -14.91 -8.65
C SER A 155 -0.30 -14.86 -8.12
N SER A 156 -0.89 -16.01 -7.80
CA SER A 156 -2.24 -16.09 -7.24
C SER A 156 -2.40 -15.50 -5.84
N LEU A 157 -1.30 -15.20 -5.15
CA LEU A 157 -1.29 -14.58 -3.82
C LEU A 157 -1.12 -13.05 -3.87
N TRP A 158 -0.85 -12.50 -5.05
CA TRP A 158 -0.50 -11.08 -5.19
C TRP A 158 -1.38 -10.38 -6.20
N PHE A 159 -1.90 -9.23 -5.81
CA PHE A 159 -2.55 -8.34 -6.76
C PHE A 159 -1.49 -7.61 -7.58
N HIS A 160 -1.61 -7.70 -8.89
CA HIS A 160 -0.73 -6.99 -9.83
C HIS A 160 -1.52 -5.95 -10.62
N PRO A 161 -1.15 -4.66 -10.55
CA PRO A 161 -1.88 -3.60 -11.26
C PRO A 161 -1.90 -3.75 -12.79
N LYS A 162 -0.98 -4.54 -13.35
CA LYS A 162 -0.84 -4.76 -14.81
C LYS A 162 -1.55 -6.02 -15.31
N MET A 163 -2.14 -6.82 -14.41
CA MET A 163 -2.84 -8.05 -14.78
C MET A 163 -4.32 -7.75 -15.06
N LYS A 164 -4.58 -7.16 -16.25
CA LYS A 164 -5.86 -7.29 -16.98
C LYS A 164 -5.61 -7.22 -18.46
#